data_edcf580cf666fb92ee75db9371099720
#
_entry.id   edcf580cf666fb92ee75db9371099720
#
_cell.length_a   1.000
_cell.length_b   1.000
_cell.length_c   1.000
_cell.angle_alpha   90.00
_cell.angle_beta   90.00
_cell.angle_gamma   90.00
#
_symmetry.space_group_name_H-M   'P 1'
#
loop_
_entity.id
_entity.type
_entity.pdbx_description
1 polymer ?
#
loop_
_entity_poly.entity_id
_entity_poly.type
_entity_poly.pdbx_seq_one_letter_code
_entity_poly.pdbx_strand_id
1 'polypeptide(L)'
;MLWLCTLALSCSSKAECPVTATGVCTPGVEETIVITETESIEYEADGHTVTTETTTTTTTVTTTNEDSGDILDGNNNFVSSNKEGDMDIDWGGQGPASMPSGNSCYELGSDKCAQITGSGNSTSTQGVSGMGTTFIQTVDISSLDVKNGGRTNYSIKVDKRDAEDRIYMHITGKNGNTSVFSGTDILSESGVTSGYQEYTGGFDFAGTITRLTIEVGGRDINLAIGPLFDDVRINVLYNVVSTIVTQQITTIEMWIAYGGSTETEVIDIVENIFEHNDIVI
;
A
#
# COMPACT_ATOMS: atom_id res chain seq x y z
N MET A 1 -9.28 30.24 -41.96
CA MET A 1 -9.76 28.85 -41.98
C MET A 1 -8.80 28.08 -41.10
N LEU A 2 -9.20 27.77 -39.85
CA LEU A 2 -8.33 27.12 -38.89
C LEU A 2 -8.27 25.62 -39.19
N TRP A 3 -7.11 25.11 -39.52
CA TRP A 3 -6.88 23.67 -39.58
C TRP A 3 -6.21 23.22 -38.29
N LEU A 4 -6.88 22.40 -37.53
CA LEU A 4 -6.34 21.74 -36.35
C LEU A 4 -5.85 20.36 -36.78
N CYS A 5 -4.53 20.14 -36.83
CA CYS A 5 -3.95 18.82 -37.03
C CYS A 5 -3.41 18.33 -35.68
N THR A 6 -4.09 17.34 -35.05
CA THR A 6 -3.63 16.73 -33.82
C THR A 6 -2.92 15.42 -34.17
N LEU A 7 -1.60 15.37 -33.98
CA LEU A 7 -0.83 14.14 -34.10
C LEU A 7 -0.51 13.64 -32.65
N ALA A 8 -1.11 12.55 -32.24
CA ALA A 8 -0.75 11.89 -30.99
C ALA A 8 0.23 10.75 -31.28
N LEU A 9 1.50 10.91 -30.87
CA LEU A 9 2.45 9.81 -30.81
C LEU A 9 2.53 9.32 -29.36
N SER A 10 2.03 8.13 -29.07
CA SER A 10 2.23 7.48 -27.79
C SER A 10 3.35 6.45 -27.92
N CYS A 11 4.44 6.65 -27.15
CA CYS A 11 5.45 5.64 -26.93
C CYS A 11 5.30 5.16 -25.49
N SER A 12 4.70 3.97 -25.27
CA SER A 12 4.39 3.42 -23.95
C SER A 12 5.41 2.36 -23.57
N SER A 13 6.19 2.63 -22.52
CA SER A 13 6.75 1.57 -21.68
C SER A 13 5.81 1.44 -20.49
N LYS A 14 5.08 0.32 -20.37
CA LYS A 14 4.02 0.13 -19.39
C LYS A 14 4.53 0.19 -17.95
N ALA A 15 4.12 1.20 -17.20
CA ALA A 15 3.97 1.11 -15.75
C ALA A 15 2.59 0.48 -15.47
N GLU A 16 2.57 -0.73 -14.89
CA GLU A 16 1.32 -1.45 -14.62
C GLU A 16 0.89 -1.22 -13.16
N CYS A 17 0.44 -0.03 -12.83
CA CYS A 17 -0.27 0.22 -11.59
C CYS A 17 -1.44 1.19 -11.81
N PRO A 18 -2.61 0.69 -12.19
CA PRO A 18 -3.81 1.53 -12.15
C PRO A 18 -4.10 1.93 -10.69
N VAL A 19 -4.65 3.11 -10.49
CA VAL A 19 -5.04 3.67 -9.16
C VAL A 19 -5.95 2.72 -8.35
N THR A 20 -6.52 1.69 -8.99
CA THR A 20 -7.37 0.66 -8.39
C THR A 20 -6.68 -0.70 -8.28
N ALA A 21 -5.35 -0.77 -8.44
CA ALA A 21 -4.63 -2.04 -8.35
C ALA A 21 -4.75 -2.65 -6.95
N THR A 22 -5.03 -3.94 -6.92
CA THR A 22 -4.95 -4.74 -5.69
C THR A 22 -3.57 -5.36 -5.60
N GLY A 23 -2.87 -5.09 -4.49
CA GLY A 23 -1.54 -5.62 -4.24
C GLY A 23 -0.41 -4.66 -4.59
N VAL A 24 0.82 -5.17 -4.53
CA VAL A 24 2.04 -4.41 -4.83
C VAL A 24 2.27 -4.38 -6.34
N CYS A 25 2.40 -3.18 -6.87
CA CYS A 25 2.64 -2.97 -8.29
C CYS A 25 4.10 -3.20 -8.69
N THR A 26 4.32 -3.48 -9.98
CA THR A 26 5.68 -3.50 -10.50
C THR A 26 6.19 -2.07 -10.65
N PRO A 27 7.34 -1.72 -10.05
CA PRO A 27 7.95 -0.41 -10.26
C PRO A 27 8.23 -0.14 -11.74
N GLY A 28 8.01 1.10 -12.17
CA GLY A 28 8.21 1.46 -13.57
C GLY A 28 7.98 2.93 -13.85
N VAL A 29 8.26 3.33 -15.10
CA VAL A 29 8.01 4.68 -15.60
C VAL A 29 7.19 4.55 -16.88
N GLU A 30 6.11 5.32 -16.98
CA GLU A 30 5.32 5.48 -18.18
C GLU A 30 5.42 6.91 -18.69
N GLU A 31 5.66 7.09 -19.96
CA GLU A 31 5.75 8.40 -20.59
C GLU A 31 4.73 8.51 -21.73
N THR A 32 3.94 9.58 -21.70
CA THR A 32 2.97 9.90 -22.74
C THR A 32 3.30 11.28 -23.30
N ILE A 33 3.45 11.37 -24.63
CA ILE A 33 3.74 12.62 -25.33
C ILE A 33 2.54 12.98 -26.20
N VAL A 34 2.03 14.19 -26.02
CA VAL A 34 0.96 14.77 -26.86
C VAL A 34 1.50 16.01 -27.54
N ILE A 35 1.42 16.05 -28.86
CA ILE A 35 1.85 17.19 -29.69
C ILE A 35 0.60 17.80 -30.33
N THR A 36 0.44 19.12 -30.15
CA THR A 36 -0.64 19.88 -30.76
C THR A 36 -0.03 21.02 -31.56
N GLU A 37 -0.42 21.15 -32.82
CA GLU A 37 -0.01 22.24 -33.69
C GLU A 37 -1.19 23.12 -34.06
N THR A 38 -0.98 24.43 -33.99
CA THR A 38 -1.94 25.45 -34.44
C THR A 38 -1.26 26.37 -35.42
N GLU A 39 -1.96 26.74 -36.50
CA GLU A 39 -1.47 27.65 -37.52
C GLU A 39 -2.41 28.85 -37.63
N SER A 40 -1.84 30.04 -37.67
CA SER A 40 -2.54 31.30 -37.96
C SER A 40 -1.87 32.06 -39.06
N ILE A 41 -2.63 32.75 -39.92
CA ILE A 41 -2.12 33.52 -41.04
C ILE A 41 -2.60 34.95 -40.93
N GLU A 42 -1.67 35.89 -40.91
CA GLU A 42 -1.92 37.32 -40.95
C GLU A 42 -1.51 37.89 -42.31
N TYR A 43 -2.44 38.54 -43.00
CA TYR A 43 -2.23 39.09 -44.34
C TYR A 43 -1.86 40.56 -44.25
N GLU A 44 -0.79 40.93 -44.99
CA GLU A 44 -0.31 42.30 -45.15
C GLU A 44 -0.32 42.72 -46.63
N ALA A 45 0.04 43.99 -46.91
CA ALA A 45 0.00 44.51 -48.27
C ALA A 45 0.98 43.84 -49.23
N ASP A 46 2.14 43.44 -48.71
CA ASP A 46 3.29 42.93 -49.51
C ASP A 46 3.51 41.42 -49.30
N GLY A 47 2.75 40.77 -48.40
CA GLY A 47 2.93 39.37 -48.08
C GLY A 47 1.92 38.89 -47.04
N HIS A 48 2.26 37.78 -46.38
CA HIS A 48 1.52 37.28 -45.21
C HIS A 48 2.48 36.58 -44.26
N THR A 49 2.16 36.63 -42.98
CA THR A 49 2.87 35.93 -41.92
C THR A 49 2.10 34.66 -41.58
N VAL A 50 2.78 33.52 -41.57
CA VAL A 50 2.28 32.26 -41.07
C VAL A 50 2.92 32.03 -39.70
N THR A 51 2.11 31.96 -38.65
CA THR A 51 2.59 31.63 -37.31
C THR A 51 2.17 30.21 -37.00
N THR A 52 3.13 29.36 -36.74
CA THR A 52 2.91 27.97 -36.29
C THR A 52 3.31 27.87 -34.83
N GLU A 53 2.35 27.49 -33.98
CA GLU A 53 2.59 27.19 -32.57
C GLU A 53 2.52 25.67 -32.40
N THR A 54 3.58 25.08 -31.89
CA THR A 54 3.67 23.66 -31.54
C THR A 54 3.76 23.53 -30.06
N THR A 55 2.74 22.90 -29.42
CA THR A 55 2.73 22.56 -28.02
C THR A 55 3.02 21.07 -27.84
N THR A 56 4.10 20.75 -27.15
CA THR A 56 4.47 19.39 -26.77
C THR A 56 4.21 19.24 -25.28
N THR A 57 3.30 18.33 -24.90
CA THR A 57 3.02 17.98 -23.50
C THR A 57 3.53 16.58 -23.25
N THR A 58 4.47 16.45 -22.31
CA THR A 58 5.02 15.16 -21.84
C THR A 58 4.50 14.88 -20.45
N THR A 59 3.82 13.76 -20.26
CA THR A 59 3.38 13.27 -18.96
C THR A 59 4.19 12.04 -18.59
N THR A 60 4.92 12.11 -17.48
CA THR A 60 5.74 11.02 -16.94
C THR A 60 5.10 10.55 -15.64
N VAL A 61 4.68 9.27 -15.59
CA VAL A 61 4.15 8.61 -14.40
C VAL A 61 5.18 7.62 -13.90
N THR A 62 5.62 7.81 -12.66
CA THR A 62 6.59 6.93 -11.99
C THR A 62 5.92 6.19 -10.86
N THR A 63 6.01 4.86 -10.87
CA THR A 63 5.54 3.97 -9.80
C THR A 63 6.73 3.38 -9.07
N THR A 64 6.74 3.49 -7.74
CA THR A 64 7.71 2.87 -6.84
C THR A 64 6.99 2.14 -5.70
N ASN A 65 7.71 1.32 -4.94
CA ASN A 65 7.17 0.64 -3.77
C ASN A 65 7.98 1.06 -2.55
N GLU A 66 7.28 1.26 -1.44
CA GLU A 66 7.89 1.53 -0.14
C GLU A 66 7.50 0.47 0.88
N ASP A 67 8.38 0.22 1.84
CA ASP A 67 8.17 -0.68 2.98
C ASP A 67 8.14 0.15 4.25
N SER A 68 7.07 0.03 5.01
CA SER A 68 6.93 0.74 6.29
C SER A 68 7.91 0.30 7.37
N GLY A 69 8.54 -0.87 7.21
CA GLY A 69 9.11 -1.60 8.33
C GLY A 69 8.01 -2.15 9.26
N ASP A 70 8.41 -2.67 10.43
CA ASP A 70 7.46 -3.14 11.44
C ASP A 70 6.68 -1.96 12.02
N ILE A 71 5.34 -2.03 11.91
CA ILE A 71 4.42 -0.96 12.34
C ILE A 71 3.78 -1.21 13.70
N LEU A 72 4.05 -2.33 14.36
CA LEU A 72 3.50 -2.58 15.67
C LEU A 72 4.12 -1.64 16.69
N ASP A 73 3.26 -0.88 17.36
CA ASP A 73 3.65 0.02 18.43
C ASP A 73 3.99 -0.79 19.71
N GLY A 74 5.28 -0.83 20.04
CA GLY A 74 5.74 -1.29 21.34
C GLY A 74 5.96 -2.79 21.41
N ASN A 75 5.11 -3.55 22.05
CA ASN A 75 5.39 -4.85 22.59
C ASN A 75 4.99 -6.01 21.66
N ASN A 76 5.64 -6.12 20.53
CA ASN A 76 5.41 -7.20 19.57
C ASN A 76 5.94 -8.57 20.05
N ASN A 77 6.84 -8.57 21.02
CA ASN A 77 7.39 -9.75 21.71
C ASN A 77 6.92 -9.87 23.18
N PHE A 78 5.93 -9.09 23.62
CA PHE A 78 5.30 -9.13 24.93
C PHE A 78 6.23 -8.93 26.15
N VAL A 79 7.46 -8.47 25.95
CA VAL A 79 8.48 -8.30 27.00
C VAL A 79 8.03 -7.35 28.10
N SER A 80 7.35 -6.27 27.75
CA SER A 80 6.88 -5.25 28.70
C SER A 80 5.58 -5.60 29.41
N SER A 81 4.98 -6.75 29.14
CA SER A 81 3.75 -7.20 29.79
C SER A 81 3.96 -7.48 31.28
N ASN A 82 3.17 -6.85 32.13
CA ASN A 82 3.42 -6.86 33.59
C ASN A 82 2.52 -7.79 34.39
N LYS A 83 1.50 -8.40 33.80
CA LYS A 83 0.52 -9.18 34.52
C LYS A 83 0.13 -10.47 33.82
N GLU A 84 0.19 -11.55 34.56
CA GLU A 84 -0.42 -12.81 34.16
C GLU A 84 -1.95 -12.63 34.09
N GLY A 85 -2.55 -12.95 32.95
CA GLY A 85 -3.99 -12.81 32.70
C GLY A 85 -4.46 -11.44 32.20
N ASP A 86 -3.63 -10.41 32.21
CA ASP A 86 -3.92 -9.14 31.52
C ASP A 86 -3.33 -9.17 30.11
N MET A 87 -4.12 -8.75 29.13
CA MET A 87 -3.62 -8.38 27.83
C MET A 87 -2.76 -7.14 27.99
N ASP A 88 -1.66 -7.12 27.27
CA ASP A 88 -0.68 -6.02 27.36
C ASP A 88 -1.33 -4.66 27.11
N ILE A 89 -0.62 -3.60 27.51
CA ILE A 89 -1.04 -2.20 27.32
C ILE A 89 -1.32 -1.89 25.86
N ASP A 90 -0.57 -2.49 24.94
CA ASP A 90 -0.68 -2.25 23.49
C ASP A 90 -1.63 -3.24 22.80
N TRP A 91 -1.99 -4.33 23.47
CA TRP A 91 -2.90 -5.34 22.96
C TRP A 91 -4.18 -5.41 23.81
N GLY A 92 -5.30 -5.05 23.21
CA GLY A 92 -6.62 -5.35 23.74
C GLY A 92 -7.06 -6.77 23.41
N GLY A 93 -8.28 -7.16 23.75
CA GLY A 93 -8.84 -8.42 23.28
C GLY A 93 -9.98 -8.97 24.10
N GLN A 94 -10.32 -10.24 23.90
CA GLN A 94 -11.42 -10.94 24.53
C GLN A 94 -11.03 -12.37 24.90
N GLY A 95 -11.68 -12.88 25.95
CA GLY A 95 -11.56 -14.26 26.38
C GLY A 95 -10.42 -14.52 27.36
N PRO A 96 -10.32 -15.75 27.84
CA PRO A 96 -9.23 -16.15 28.75
C PRO A 96 -7.89 -16.14 28.02
N ALA A 97 -6.95 -15.42 28.57
CA ALA A 97 -5.59 -15.32 28.08
C ALA A 97 -4.61 -15.28 29.24
N SER A 98 -3.38 -15.66 29.01
CA SER A 98 -2.30 -15.50 29.96
C SER A 98 -1.02 -15.05 29.27
N MET A 99 -0.10 -14.49 30.05
CA MET A 99 1.23 -14.05 29.61
C MET A 99 2.29 -14.84 30.39
N PRO A 100 2.55 -16.11 30.02
CA PRO A 100 3.63 -16.88 30.64
C PRO A 100 4.99 -16.27 30.33
N SER A 101 5.99 -16.61 31.14
CA SER A 101 7.36 -16.16 31.01
C SER A 101 8.35 -17.32 31.15
N GLY A 102 9.59 -17.06 30.77
CA GLY A 102 10.70 -18.02 30.91
C GLY A 102 10.76 -19.05 29.81
N ASN A 103 11.06 -20.31 30.15
CA ASN A 103 11.35 -21.37 29.19
C ASN A 103 10.19 -21.76 28.26
N SER A 104 8.99 -21.17 28.46
CA SER A 104 7.83 -21.42 27.62
C SER A 104 7.75 -20.46 26.44
N CYS A 105 8.49 -19.35 26.45
CA CYS A 105 8.46 -18.35 25.41
C CYS A 105 9.54 -18.56 24.37
N TYR A 106 9.43 -17.90 23.21
CA TYR A 106 10.34 -18.07 22.08
C TYR A 106 11.77 -17.67 22.44
N GLU A 107 11.93 -16.49 23.04
CA GLU A 107 13.20 -16.05 23.60
C GLU A 107 13.33 -16.55 25.04
N LEU A 108 14.40 -17.30 25.32
CA LEU A 108 14.60 -17.90 26.63
C LEU A 108 15.07 -16.84 27.63
N GLY A 109 14.43 -16.83 28.81
CA GLY A 109 14.89 -16.00 29.92
C GLY A 109 13.80 -15.11 30.53
N SER A 110 13.88 -13.81 30.37
CA SER A 110 12.94 -12.83 30.96
C SER A 110 11.77 -12.47 30.05
N ASP A 111 11.77 -12.97 28.83
CA ASP A 111 10.72 -12.67 27.88
C ASP A 111 9.38 -13.31 28.23
N LYS A 112 8.33 -12.67 27.78
CA LYS A 112 6.95 -13.12 27.90
C LYS A 112 6.39 -13.41 26.53
N CYS A 113 5.37 -14.24 26.49
CA CYS A 113 4.62 -14.56 25.30
C CYS A 113 3.15 -14.56 25.60
N ALA A 114 2.31 -14.48 24.57
CA ALA A 114 0.88 -14.59 24.73
C ALA A 114 0.45 -16.06 24.71
N GLN A 115 -0.47 -16.42 25.58
CA GLN A 115 -1.07 -17.75 25.64
C GLN A 115 -2.58 -17.66 25.52
N ILE A 116 -3.14 -18.51 24.68
CA ILE A 116 -4.57 -18.71 24.54
C ILE A 116 -5.00 -19.82 25.48
N THR A 117 -5.89 -19.52 26.43
CA THR A 117 -6.33 -20.46 27.47
C THR A 117 -7.82 -20.80 27.39
N GLY A 118 -8.54 -20.23 26.42
CA GLY A 118 -9.98 -20.42 26.29
C GLY A 118 -10.38 -21.54 25.36
N SER A 119 -11.41 -22.31 25.73
CA SER A 119 -11.95 -23.40 24.90
C SER A 119 -12.57 -22.99 23.56
N GLY A 120 -12.73 -21.70 23.34
CA GLY A 120 -13.12 -21.15 22.03
C GLY A 120 -14.52 -21.56 21.54
N ASN A 121 -15.47 -21.73 22.41
CA ASN A 121 -16.86 -22.04 22.01
C ASN A 121 -17.63 -20.81 21.48
N SER A 122 -17.05 -19.62 21.57
CA SER A 122 -17.61 -18.37 21.05
C SER A 122 -17.05 -18.03 19.67
N THR A 123 -17.71 -17.12 18.99
CA THR A 123 -17.20 -16.51 17.77
C THR A 123 -16.24 -15.39 18.15
N SER A 124 -15.11 -15.28 17.46
CA SER A 124 -14.17 -14.16 17.63
C SER A 124 -14.83 -12.82 17.30
N THR A 125 -14.19 -11.71 17.66
CA THR A 125 -14.65 -10.36 17.28
C THR A 125 -14.79 -10.17 15.78
N GLN A 126 -14.03 -10.95 14.99
CA GLN A 126 -14.06 -10.93 13.52
C GLN A 126 -14.93 -12.03 12.90
N GLY A 127 -15.72 -12.73 13.72
CA GLY A 127 -16.65 -13.75 13.21
C GLY A 127 -16.02 -15.13 12.93
N VAL A 128 -14.76 -15.36 13.33
CA VAL A 128 -14.12 -16.68 13.20
C VAL A 128 -14.71 -17.63 14.23
N SER A 129 -15.45 -18.63 13.76
CA SER A 129 -16.17 -19.56 14.62
C SER A 129 -15.25 -20.47 15.41
N GLY A 130 -15.55 -20.66 16.70
CA GLY A 130 -14.78 -21.52 17.59
C GLY A 130 -13.40 -20.97 17.97
N MET A 131 -13.20 -19.65 17.89
CA MET A 131 -11.96 -18.94 18.18
C MET A 131 -12.24 -17.78 19.14
N GLY A 132 -12.59 -18.06 20.38
CA GLY A 132 -13.13 -17.09 21.32
C GLY A 132 -12.12 -16.25 22.09
N THR A 133 -10.84 -16.61 22.06
CA THR A 133 -9.78 -15.80 22.68
C THR A 133 -9.07 -14.99 21.61
N THR A 134 -8.91 -13.69 21.84
CA THR A 134 -8.31 -12.78 20.87
C THR A 134 -7.41 -11.77 21.55
N PHE A 135 -6.31 -11.44 20.87
CA PHE A 135 -5.45 -10.30 21.14
C PHE A 135 -5.58 -9.34 19.97
N ILE A 136 -5.84 -8.06 20.23
CA ILE A 136 -6.15 -7.07 19.21
C ILE A 136 -5.27 -5.84 19.42
N GLN A 137 -4.58 -5.41 18.36
CA GLN A 137 -3.90 -4.13 18.29
C GLN A 137 -4.44 -3.32 17.10
N THR A 138 -4.58 -2.02 17.31
CA THR A 138 -4.98 -1.09 16.24
C THR A 138 -3.89 -0.04 16.07
N VAL A 139 -3.35 0.07 14.86
CA VAL A 139 -2.25 0.97 14.52
C VAL A 139 -2.74 2.04 13.54
N ASP A 140 -2.45 3.30 13.84
CA ASP A 140 -2.65 4.42 12.92
C ASP A 140 -1.44 4.51 11.98
N ILE A 141 -1.70 4.36 10.69
CA ILE A 141 -0.69 4.43 9.63
C ILE A 141 -0.94 5.60 8.67
N SER A 142 -1.74 6.57 9.08
CA SER A 142 -2.07 7.74 8.25
C SER A 142 -0.83 8.55 7.84
N SER A 143 0.24 8.50 8.65
CA SER A 143 1.51 9.16 8.36
C SER A 143 2.31 8.54 7.21
N LEU A 144 2.00 7.30 6.82
CA LEU A 144 2.67 6.61 5.69
C LEU A 144 2.11 7.04 4.33
N ASP A 145 1.00 7.76 4.30
CA ASP A 145 0.34 8.25 3.08
C ASP A 145 0.03 7.13 2.05
N VAL A 146 -0.46 6.00 2.54
CA VAL A 146 -0.80 4.83 1.71
C VAL A 146 -2.06 5.10 0.90
N LYS A 147 -1.94 5.40 -0.40
CA LYS A 147 -3.04 5.82 -1.27
C LYS A 147 -3.36 4.85 -2.42
N ASN A 148 -2.36 4.16 -2.94
CA ASN A 148 -2.44 3.46 -4.23
C ASN A 148 -2.43 1.93 -4.08
N GLY A 149 -2.95 1.41 -2.97
CA GLY A 149 -2.94 -0.02 -2.71
C GLY A 149 -1.59 -0.55 -2.26
N GLY A 150 -1.53 -1.86 -2.06
CA GLY A 150 -0.34 -2.53 -1.57
C GLY A 150 -0.64 -3.88 -0.96
N ARG A 151 0.24 -4.31 -0.04
CA ARG A 151 0.13 -5.57 0.68
C ARG A 151 0.54 -5.39 2.13
N THR A 152 -0.27 -5.88 3.06
CA THR A 152 0.18 -6.10 4.44
C THR A 152 0.84 -7.47 4.53
N ASN A 153 2.03 -7.54 5.14
CA ASN A 153 2.67 -8.79 5.47
C ASN A 153 2.72 -8.97 6.98
N TYR A 154 2.72 -10.21 7.40
CA TYR A 154 2.92 -10.56 8.80
C TYR A 154 3.92 -11.69 8.96
N SER A 155 4.60 -11.73 10.10
CA SER A 155 5.25 -12.91 10.66
C SER A 155 4.86 -13.06 12.13
N ILE A 156 4.79 -14.30 12.59
CA ILE A 156 4.42 -14.65 13.96
C ILE A 156 5.10 -15.98 14.35
N LYS A 157 5.62 -16.07 15.55
CA LYS A 157 6.13 -17.30 16.14
C LYS A 157 5.03 -17.99 16.94
N VAL A 158 4.76 -19.25 16.65
CA VAL A 158 3.71 -20.03 17.30
C VAL A 158 4.26 -21.34 17.83
N ASP A 159 4.00 -21.65 19.10
CA ASP A 159 4.21 -22.97 19.69
C ASP A 159 2.86 -23.59 19.99
N LYS A 160 2.47 -24.54 19.15
CA LYS A 160 1.24 -25.30 19.28
C LYS A 160 1.45 -26.46 20.22
N ARG A 161 0.87 -26.40 21.39
CA ARG A 161 1.05 -27.37 22.48
C ARG A 161 0.23 -28.63 22.33
N ASP A 162 -0.95 -28.53 21.69
CA ASP A 162 -1.86 -29.62 21.48
C ASP A 162 -2.27 -29.76 20.01
N ALA A 163 -2.57 -30.99 19.56
CA ALA A 163 -2.97 -31.28 18.19
C ALA A 163 -4.27 -30.58 17.77
N GLU A 164 -5.13 -30.27 18.72
CA GLU A 164 -6.44 -29.68 18.48
C GLU A 164 -6.47 -28.16 18.66
N ASP A 165 -5.38 -27.58 19.20
CA ASP A 165 -5.23 -26.14 19.33
C ASP A 165 -5.25 -25.45 17.98
N ARG A 166 -5.85 -24.28 17.95
CA ARG A 166 -5.93 -23.47 16.74
C ARG A 166 -5.51 -22.04 17.02
N ILE A 167 -4.81 -21.46 16.05
CA ILE A 167 -4.46 -20.03 15.99
C ILE A 167 -4.79 -19.51 14.61
N TYR A 168 -5.26 -18.27 14.56
CA TYR A 168 -5.43 -17.50 13.34
C TYR A 168 -4.82 -16.11 13.45
N MET A 169 -4.43 -15.56 12.33
CA MET A 169 -4.12 -14.15 12.12
C MET A 169 -5.25 -13.51 11.30
N HIS A 170 -5.76 -12.38 11.77
CA HIS A 170 -6.74 -11.59 11.03
C HIS A 170 -6.31 -10.14 10.96
N ILE A 171 -6.32 -9.56 9.75
CA ILE A 171 -5.94 -8.17 9.54
C ILE A 171 -7.05 -7.45 8.79
N THR A 172 -7.45 -6.30 9.30
CA THR A 172 -8.42 -5.40 8.66
C THR A 172 -7.77 -4.05 8.39
N GLY A 173 -7.78 -3.62 7.15
CA GLY A 173 -7.37 -2.28 6.74
C GLY A 173 -8.57 -1.36 6.57
N LYS A 174 -8.47 -0.13 7.07
CA LYS A 174 -9.55 0.87 7.02
C LYS A 174 -9.05 2.21 6.51
N ASN A 175 -9.91 2.91 5.77
CA ASN A 175 -9.78 4.34 5.50
C ASN A 175 -10.82 5.07 6.35
N GLY A 176 -10.37 5.76 7.40
CA GLY A 176 -11.25 6.27 8.44
C GLY A 176 -12.08 5.15 9.08
N ASN A 177 -13.40 5.15 8.88
CA ASN A 177 -14.30 4.12 9.38
C ASN A 177 -14.70 3.06 8.33
N THR A 178 -14.30 3.25 7.08
CA THR A 178 -14.65 2.35 5.98
C THR A 178 -13.64 1.22 5.88
N SER A 179 -14.10 -0.04 5.86
CA SER A 179 -13.24 -1.20 5.61
C SER A 179 -12.81 -1.23 4.15
N VAL A 180 -11.50 -1.33 3.92
CA VAL A 180 -10.89 -1.45 2.58
C VAL A 180 -10.61 -2.92 2.28
N PHE A 181 -10.04 -3.65 3.25
CA PHE A 181 -9.84 -5.08 3.14
C PHE A 181 -10.00 -5.75 4.50
N SER A 182 -10.21 -7.06 4.49
CA SER A 182 -10.27 -7.90 5.67
C SER A 182 -9.83 -9.32 5.26
N GLY A 183 -8.82 -9.84 5.93
CA GLY A 183 -8.26 -11.15 5.62
C GLY A 183 -8.00 -11.99 6.87
N THR A 184 -8.15 -13.30 6.75
CA THR A 184 -7.93 -14.26 7.84
C THR A 184 -7.11 -15.44 7.33
N ASP A 185 -6.01 -15.74 8.02
CA ASP A 185 -5.21 -16.94 7.82
C ASP A 185 -5.31 -17.85 9.05
N ILE A 186 -5.64 -19.10 8.83
CA ILE A 186 -5.57 -20.15 9.86
C ILE A 186 -4.13 -20.66 9.88
N LEU A 187 -3.40 -20.34 10.96
CA LEU A 187 -1.96 -20.62 11.05
C LEU A 187 -1.68 -22.10 11.34
N SER A 188 -2.64 -22.82 11.95
CA SER A 188 -2.42 -24.22 12.30
C SER A 188 -3.75 -24.97 12.39
N GLU A 189 -3.91 -26.02 11.60
CA GLU A 189 -5.10 -26.89 11.62
C GLU A 189 -4.85 -28.30 12.15
N SER A 190 -3.62 -28.82 12.13
CA SER A 190 -3.34 -30.20 12.54
C SER A 190 -1.89 -30.43 12.97
N GLY A 191 -1.72 -31.35 13.93
CA GLY A 191 -0.43 -31.82 14.40
C GLY A 191 0.11 -31.05 15.60
N VAL A 192 0.89 -31.72 16.46
CA VAL A 192 1.65 -31.11 17.54
C VAL A 192 2.96 -30.59 16.97
N THR A 193 3.30 -29.32 17.24
CA THR A 193 4.65 -28.82 16.97
C THR A 193 5.44 -28.85 18.27
N SER A 194 6.64 -29.40 18.24
CA SER A 194 7.57 -29.28 19.37
C SER A 194 8.38 -27.99 19.22
N GLY A 195 7.97 -26.96 19.95
CA GLY A 195 8.61 -25.66 19.92
C GLY A 195 8.04 -24.69 18.89
N TYR A 196 8.54 -23.46 18.91
CA TYR A 196 8.05 -22.38 18.07
C TYR A 196 8.36 -22.59 16.61
N GLN A 197 7.36 -22.33 15.79
CA GLN A 197 7.46 -22.25 14.33
C GLN A 197 7.06 -20.87 13.85
N GLU A 198 7.73 -20.37 12.82
CA GLU A 198 7.39 -19.12 12.19
C GLU A 198 6.34 -19.33 11.10
N TYR A 199 5.31 -18.52 11.17
CA TYR A 199 4.28 -18.41 10.13
C TYR A 199 4.36 -17.03 9.50
N THR A 200 4.30 -16.99 8.19
CA THR A 200 4.30 -15.75 7.41
C THR A 200 3.14 -15.75 6.43
N GLY A 201 2.61 -14.58 6.17
CA GLY A 201 1.53 -14.39 5.21
C GLY A 201 1.29 -12.93 4.91
N GLY A 202 0.16 -12.63 4.28
CA GLY A 202 -0.21 -11.25 4.03
C GLY A 202 -1.43 -11.12 3.13
N PHE A 203 -1.99 -9.91 3.09
CA PHE A 203 -3.22 -9.60 2.39
C PHE A 203 -3.03 -8.41 1.46
N ASP A 204 -3.38 -8.59 0.20
CA ASP A 204 -3.37 -7.53 -0.79
C ASP A 204 -4.57 -6.61 -0.59
N PHE A 205 -4.38 -5.31 -0.85
CA PHE A 205 -5.45 -4.33 -0.80
C PHE A 205 -5.35 -3.31 -1.94
N ALA A 206 -6.47 -2.67 -2.24
CA ALA A 206 -6.55 -1.59 -3.22
C ALA A 206 -6.88 -0.27 -2.54
N GLY A 207 -6.33 0.83 -3.06
CA GLY A 207 -6.64 2.18 -2.60
C GLY A 207 -6.02 2.56 -1.26
N THR A 208 -6.65 3.51 -0.60
CA THR A 208 -6.12 4.18 0.60
C THR A 208 -6.45 3.41 1.88
N ILE A 209 -5.45 3.22 2.74
CA ILE A 209 -5.66 2.80 4.13
C ILE A 209 -4.96 3.78 5.10
N THR A 210 -5.62 4.07 6.22
CA THR A 210 -5.11 4.98 7.25
C THR A 210 -4.93 4.27 8.59
N ARG A 211 -5.49 3.07 8.73
CA ARG A 211 -5.45 2.30 9.97
C ARG A 211 -5.50 0.80 9.69
N LEU A 212 -4.73 0.06 10.49
CA LEU A 212 -4.79 -1.40 10.54
C LEU A 212 -5.30 -1.86 11.90
N THR A 213 -6.12 -2.91 11.90
CA THR A 213 -6.47 -3.67 13.10
C THR A 213 -5.95 -5.08 12.89
N ILE A 214 -5.08 -5.50 13.79
CA ILE A 214 -4.43 -6.80 13.81
C ILE A 214 -5.07 -7.61 14.93
N GLU A 215 -5.52 -8.80 14.64
CA GLU A 215 -6.10 -9.73 15.60
C GLU A 215 -5.38 -11.08 15.50
N VAL A 216 -4.77 -11.50 16.60
CA VAL A 216 -4.30 -12.88 16.79
C VAL A 216 -5.29 -13.57 17.72
N GLY A 217 -5.89 -14.63 17.24
CA GLY A 217 -6.90 -15.33 18.03
C GLY A 217 -6.77 -16.84 17.94
N GLY A 218 -7.49 -17.54 18.81
CA GLY A 218 -7.41 -18.97 18.83
C GLY A 218 -8.27 -19.64 19.90
N ARG A 219 -7.97 -20.93 20.11
CA ARG A 219 -8.60 -21.73 21.16
C ARG A 219 -7.66 -22.79 21.69
N ASP A 220 -7.83 -23.10 22.97
CA ASP A 220 -7.32 -24.27 23.66
C ASP A 220 -8.47 -25.24 23.86
N ILE A 221 -8.47 -26.38 23.18
CA ILE A 221 -9.60 -27.34 23.21
C ILE A 221 -9.57 -28.17 24.48
N ASN A 222 -8.40 -28.57 24.91
CA ASN A 222 -8.25 -29.50 26.03
C ASN A 222 -8.10 -28.81 27.40
N LEU A 223 -8.01 -27.49 27.42
CA LEU A 223 -7.86 -26.66 28.63
C LEU A 223 -6.62 -27.02 29.48
N ALA A 224 -5.62 -27.64 28.87
CA ALA A 224 -4.44 -28.08 29.59
C ALA A 224 -3.29 -27.09 29.46
N ILE A 225 -2.86 -26.85 28.22
CA ILE A 225 -1.81 -25.87 27.89
C ILE A 225 -2.16 -25.37 26.48
N GLY A 226 -2.75 -24.20 26.38
CA GLY A 226 -3.12 -23.64 25.08
C GLY A 226 -1.91 -23.16 24.27
N PRO A 227 -2.15 -22.85 23.00
CA PRO A 227 -1.09 -22.40 22.10
C PRO A 227 -0.46 -21.09 22.58
N LEU A 228 0.84 -20.99 22.38
CA LEU A 228 1.62 -19.80 22.67
C LEU A 228 1.96 -19.09 21.34
N PHE A 229 2.02 -17.76 21.38
CA PHE A 229 2.56 -17.00 20.27
C PHE A 229 3.41 -15.82 20.73
N ASP A 230 4.33 -15.40 19.89
CA ASP A 230 5.35 -14.40 20.17
C ASP A 230 5.87 -13.76 18.90
N ASP A 231 6.67 -12.70 19.02
CA ASP A 231 7.39 -12.03 17.93
C ASP A 231 6.48 -11.74 16.73
N VAL A 232 5.33 -11.09 17.02
CA VAL A 232 4.38 -10.65 15.96
C VAL A 232 4.94 -9.43 15.28
N ARG A 233 5.09 -9.48 13.96
CA ARG A 233 5.55 -8.37 13.13
C ARG A 233 4.58 -8.12 12.00
N ILE A 234 4.34 -6.87 11.71
CA ILE A 234 3.49 -6.42 10.62
C ILE A 234 4.21 -5.33 9.86
N ASN A 235 4.29 -5.46 8.55
CA ASN A 235 4.72 -4.38 7.68
C ASN A 235 3.75 -4.15 6.51
N VAL A 236 3.79 -2.96 5.95
CA VAL A 236 3.00 -2.57 4.79
C VAL A 236 3.94 -2.25 3.64
N LEU A 237 3.83 -3.04 2.57
CA LEU A 237 4.40 -2.68 1.26
C LEU A 237 3.34 -1.89 0.50
N TYR A 238 3.64 -0.66 0.08
CA TYR A 238 2.66 0.19 -0.58
C TYR A 238 3.21 0.88 -1.81
N ASN A 239 2.29 1.20 -2.72
CA ASN A 239 2.64 1.79 -4.00
C ASN A 239 2.68 3.32 -3.88
N VAL A 240 3.76 3.92 -4.36
CA VAL A 240 3.91 5.37 -4.49
C VAL A 240 3.90 5.71 -5.97
N VAL A 241 2.97 6.58 -6.36
CA VAL A 241 2.81 7.03 -7.75
C VAL A 241 3.02 8.52 -7.80
N SER A 242 3.96 8.98 -8.63
CA SER A 242 4.21 10.39 -8.91
C SER A 242 3.97 10.70 -10.38
N THR A 243 3.44 11.88 -10.67
CA THR A 243 3.19 12.34 -12.03
C THR A 243 3.85 13.69 -12.26
N ILE A 244 4.68 13.77 -13.30
CA ILE A 244 5.29 15.01 -13.74
C ILE A 244 4.73 15.33 -15.12
N VAL A 245 4.24 16.55 -15.31
CA VAL A 245 3.79 17.06 -16.60
C VAL A 245 4.72 18.20 -17.02
N THR A 246 5.34 18.04 -18.17
CA THR A 246 6.19 19.08 -18.78
C THR A 246 5.54 19.55 -20.07
N GLN A 247 5.40 20.86 -20.24
CA GLN A 247 4.87 21.46 -21.44
C GLN A 247 5.95 22.35 -22.09
N GLN A 248 6.20 22.12 -23.36
CA GLN A 248 7.07 22.94 -24.19
C GLN A 248 6.24 23.55 -25.33
N ILE A 249 6.33 24.86 -25.49
CA ILE A 249 5.66 25.60 -26.55
C ILE A 249 6.75 26.20 -27.46
N THR A 250 6.66 25.94 -28.74
CA THR A 250 7.57 26.50 -29.77
C THR A 250 6.74 27.28 -30.76
N THR A 251 7.05 28.55 -30.94
CA THR A 251 6.41 29.42 -31.91
C THR A 251 7.38 29.73 -33.06
N ILE A 252 6.94 29.44 -34.27
CA ILE A 252 7.69 29.73 -35.50
C ILE A 252 6.87 30.70 -36.33
N GLU A 253 7.45 31.85 -36.69
CA GLU A 253 6.88 32.76 -37.67
C GLU A 253 7.60 32.67 -39.01
N MET A 254 6.82 32.59 -40.07
CA MET A 254 7.32 32.57 -41.42
C MET A 254 6.62 33.65 -42.24
N TRP A 255 7.38 34.67 -42.67
CA TRP A 255 6.84 35.68 -43.56
C TRP A 255 7.03 35.27 -45.00
N ILE A 256 5.99 35.38 -45.82
CA ILE A 256 5.97 35.02 -47.23
C ILE A 256 5.56 36.24 -48.07
N ALA A 257 6.51 36.79 -48.85
CA ALA A 257 6.21 37.86 -49.78
C ALA A 257 5.42 37.38 -50.98
N TYR A 258 4.51 38.20 -51.49
CA TYR A 258 3.78 37.88 -52.75
C TYR A 258 4.69 37.71 -53.96
N GLY A 259 5.97 38.09 -53.89
CA GLY A 259 7.00 37.82 -54.91
C GLY A 259 7.76 36.50 -54.77
N GLY A 260 7.44 35.67 -53.76
CA GLY A 260 8.01 34.34 -53.56
C GLY A 260 9.29 34.23 -52.72
N SER A 261 9.66 35.28 -51.94
CA SER A 261 10.70 35.18 -50.88
C SER A 261 10.05 34.75 -49.54
N THR A 262 10.75 33.91 -48.80
CA THR A 262 10.35 33.43 -47.46
C THR A 262 11.43 33.74 -46.44
N GLU A 263 11.02 34.22 -45.27
CA GLU A 263 11.86 34.42 -44.09
C GLU A 263 11.24 33.67 -42.93
N THR A 264 12.04 32.94 -42.17
CA THR A 264 11.54 32.12 -41.05
C THR A 264 12.30 32.47 -39.78
N GLU A 265 11.61 32.75 -38.69
CA GLU A 265 12.17 33.04 -37.40
C GLU A 265 11.51 32.16 -36.32
N VAL A 266 12.30 31.64 -35.39
CA VAL A 266 11.80 31.01 -34.17
C VAL A 266 11.73 32.07 -33.10
N ILE A 267 10.52 32.44 -32.68
CA ILE A 267 10.28 33.61 -31.82
C ILE A 267 10.32 33.25 -30.33
N ASP A 268 9.76 32.12 -29.96
CA ASP A 268 9.64 31.78 -28.54
C ASP A 268 9.69 30.27 -28.28
N ILE A 269 10.39 29.91 -27.20
CA ILE A 269 10.39 28.55 -26.66
C ILE A 269 10.12 28.69 -25.15
N VAL A 270 8.94 28.26 -24.71
CA VAL A 270 8.52 28.29 -23.30
C VAL A 270 8.41 26.87 -22.79
N GLU A 271 9.08 26.59 -21.68
CA GLU A 271 8.98 25.31 -20.98
C GLU A 271 8.34 25.52 -19.61
N ASN A 272 7.28 24.78 -19.31
CA ASN A 272 6.59 24.76 -18.04
C ASN A 272 6.62 23.35 -17.46
N ILE A 273 7.03 23.19 -16.19
CA ILE A 273 7.08 21.94 -15.47
C ILE A 273 6.04 21.98 -14.36
N PHE A 274 5.16 20.99 -14.32
CA PHE A 274 4.15 20.82 -13.30
C PHE A 274 4.34 19.45 -12.65
N GLU A 275 4.63 19.42 -11.33
CA GLU A 275 4.62 18.18 -10.55
C GLU A 275 3.25 17.99 -9.91
N HIS A 276 2.69 16.78 -10.02
CA HIS A 276 1.45 16.42 -9.38
C HIS A 276 1.56 15.02 -8.77
N ASN A 277 1.49 14.95 -7.43
CA ASN A 277 1.66 13.70 -6.69
C ASN A 277 0.35 12.94 -6.45
N ASP A 278 -0.80 13.44 -6.92
CA ASP A 278 -2.09 12.80 -6.77
C ASP A 278 -2.94 13.00 -8.03
N ILE A 279 -3.10 11.95 -8.82
CA ILE A 279 -4.20 11.90 -9.78
C ILE A 279 -5.38 11.23 -9.07
N VAL A 280 -6.30 12.06 -8.54
CA VAL A 280 -7.66 11.63 -8.23
C VAL A 280 -8.46 11.83 -9.52
N ILE A 281 -8.72 10.75 -10.23
CA ILE A 281 -9.71 10.72 -11.31
C ILE A 281 -10.99 10.12 -10.75
#